data_376de4ff40e4a521836a5022de622eab
#
_entry.id   376de4ff40e4a521836a5022de622eab
#
_cell.length_a   1.000
_cell.length_b   1.000
_cell.length_c   1.000
_cell.angle_alpha   90.00
_cell.angle_beta   90.00
_cell.angle_gamma   90.00
#
_symmetry.space_group_name_H-M   'P 1'
#
loop_
_entity.id
_entity.type
_entity.pdbx_description
1 polymer ?
#
loop_
_entity_poly.entity_id
_entity_poly.type
_entity_poly.pdbx_seq_one_letter_code
_entity_poly.pdbx_strand_id
1 'polypeptide(L)'
;MANAEQAGPATGRARLRNSTTVFLVGNIEPTMEWYKQLGFESEYYPPGFAILRRDDIEIFLQQQPGYAAPEDPGRRKREAWNVYIVTDDVKALYAEYSALSGVKISRQLCPQDYGMTEFDVMDLNGHRLVFAQPMR
;
A
#
# COMPACT_ATOMS: atom_id res chain seq x y z
N MET A 1 -11.25 -17.41 21.90
CA MET A 1 -11.56 -17.22 21.40
C MET A 1 -12.53 -17.19 20.84
N ALA A 2 -12.91 -17.20 20.84
CA ALA A 2 -13.95 -17.11 20.53
C ALA A 2 -14.36 -17.05 19.39
N ASN A 3 -14.41 -17.45 18.76
CA ASN A 3 -14.88 -17.37 17.62
C ASN A 3 -15.68 -18.38 17.19
N ALA A 4 -15.93 -19.23 17.89
CA ALA A 4 -16.74 -20.28 17.43
C ALA A 4 -18.03 -19.81 17.00
N GLU A 5 -18.45 -18.81 17.58
CA GLU A 5 -19.72 -18.39 17.21
C GLU A 5 -19.70 -17.75 15.92
N GLN A 6 -18.58 -17.50 15.36
CA GLN A 6 -18.65 -17.07 14.11
C GLN A 6 -18.73 -18.12 13.22
N ALA A 7 -19.21 -19.18 13.57
CA ALA A 7 -19.32 -20.32 12.85
C ALA A 7 -19.48 -20.12 11.46
N GLY A 8 -18.85 -20.75 10.72
CA GLY A 8 -18.94 -20.67 9.34
C GLY A 8 -20.12 -21.33 8.81
N PRO A 9 -20.16 -21.49 7.54
CA PRO A 9 -21.27 -22.10 6.86
C PRO A 9 -21.49 -23.50 7.32
N ALA A 10 -22.64 -23.98 7.06
CA ALA A 10 -23.00 -25.30 7.43
C ALA A 10 -22.07 -26.34 6.85
N THR A 11 -21.33 -26.01 5.80
CA THR A 11 -20.39 -26.95 5.22
C THR A 11 -19.19 -27.16 6.10
N GLY A 12 -19.03 -26.38 7.16
CA GLY A 12 -17.87 -26.49 8.01
C GLY A 12 -16.66 -25.71 7.56
N ARG A 13 -16.76 -24.97 6.45
CA ARG A 13 -15.64 -24.18 5.97
C ARG A 13 -15.63 -22.83 6.63
N ALA A 14 -14.45 -22.41 7.08
CA ALA A 14 -14.28 -21.09 7.64
C ALA A 14 -14.30 -20.06 6.51
N ARG A 15 -14.79 -18.88 6.83
CA ARG A 15 -14.85 -17.79 5.88
C ARG A 15 -13.66 -16.89 6.10
N LEU A 16 -12.98 -16.49 5.02
CA LEU A 16 -11.93 -15.49 5.09
C LEU A 16 -12.59 -14.12 4.99
N ARG A 17 -12.18 -13.19 5.84
CA ARG A 17 -12.89 -11.93 5.93
C ARG A 17 -12.19 -10.78 5.25
N ASN A 18 -10.89 -10.68 5.42
CA ASN A 18 -10.16 -9.60 4.77
C ASN A 18 -8.67 -9.91 4.85
N SER A 19 -7.88 -9.06 4.26
CA SER A 19 -6.45 -9.18 4.36
C SER A 19 -5.88 -7.76 4.48
N THR A 20 -4.66 -7.67 4.99
CA THR A 20 -4.00 -6.39 5.16
C THR A 20 -2.57 -6.51 4.66
N THR A 21 -2.12 -5.50 3.95
CA THR A 21 -0.74 -5.43 3.49
C THR A 21 0.17 -5.06 4.65
N VAL A 22 1.29 -5.74 4.78
CA VAL A 22 2.26 -5.46 5.83
C VAL A 22 3.59 -5.13 5.18
N PHE A 23 4.15 -3.97 5.52
CA PHE A 23 5.46 -3.55 5.01
C PHE A 23 6.48 -3.56 6.13
N LEU A 24 7.65 -4.13 5.84
CA LEU A 24 8.78 -3.97 6.73
C LEU A 24 9.44 -2.63 6.40
N VAL A 25 9.79 -1.87 7.42
CA VAL A 25 10.40 -0.56 7.22
C VAL A 25 11.59 -0.44 8.15
N GLY A 26 12.58 0.34 7.73
CA GLY A 26 13.78 0.50 8.54
C GLY A 26 13.58 1.44 9.73
N ASN A 27 12.83 2.51 9.52
CA ASN A 27 12.56 3.48 10.58
C ASN A 27 11.12 3.92 10.46
N ILE A 28 10.33 3.64 11.48
CA ILE A 28 8.90 3.79 11.38
C ILE A 28 8.43 5.25 11.41
N GLU A 29 9.10 6.10 12.16
CA GLU A 29 8.64 7.47 12.29
C GLU A 29 8.70 8.27 10.99
N PRO A 30 9.81 8.30 10.28
CA PRO A 30 9.82 9.01 9.00
C PRO A 30 8.90 8.34 7.99
N THR A 31 8.68 7.04 8.10
CA THR A 31 7.75 6.36 7.19
C THR A 31 6.33 6.81 7.44
N MET A 32 5.92 6.94 8.70
CA MET A 32 4.58 7.44 9.01
C MET A 32 4.41 8.86 8.47
N GLU A 33 5.44 9.70 8.61
CA GLU A 33 5.36 11.06 8.11
C GLU A 33 5.26 11.09 6.59
N TRP A 34 5.96 10.20 5.93
CA TRP A 34 5.91 10.14 4.47
C TRP A 34 4.50 9.75 4.01
N TYR A 35 3.91 8.73 4.65
CA TYR A 35 2.57 8.32 4.27
C TYR A 35 1.51 9.36 4.60
N LYS A 36 1.80 10.22 5.56
CA LYS A 36 0.89 11.32 5.86
C LYS A 36 0.73 12.24 4.66
N GLN A 37 1.79 12.43 3.89
CA GLN A 37 1.69 13.24 2.67
C GLN A 37 0.72 12.60 1.68
N LEU A 38 0.62 11.29 1.67
CA LEU A 38 -0.31 10.60 0.79
C LEU A 38 -1.74 10.58 1.33
N GLY A 39 -1.97 11.23 2.48
CA GLY A 39 -3.30 11.29 3.06
C GLY A 39 -3.61 10.19 4.04
N PHE A 40 -2.61 9.41 4.45
CA PHE A 40 -2.84 8.35 5.43
C PHE A 40 -2.67 8.88 6.85
N GLU A 41 -3.58 8.50 7.72
CA GLU A 41 -3.41 8.73 9.13
C GLU A 41 -2.75 7.52 9.73
N SER A 42 -1.97 7.71 10.78
CA SER A 42 -1.24 6.61 11.38
C SER A 42 -1.57 6.48 12.85
N GLU A 43 -1.47 5.25 13.32
CA GLU A 43 -1.66 4.93 14.72
C GLU A 43 -0.46 4.10 15.12
N TYR A 44 0.34 4.63 16.03
CA TYR A 44 1.61 4.01 16.39
C TYR A 44 1.48 3.15 17.64
N TYR A 45 2.05 1.97 17.57
CA TYR A 45 2.09 1.05 18.70
C TYR A 45 3.55 0.71 18.99
N PRO A 46 4.16 1.31 20.01
CA PRO A 46 5.55 1.01 20.31
C PRO A 46 5.71 -0.47 20.65
N PRO A 47 6.86 -1.04 20.36
CA PRO A 47 8.08 -0.34 19.97
C PRO A 47 8.32 -0.24 18.47
N GLY A 48 7.44 -0.69 17.62
CA GLY A 48 7.80 -0.62 16.22
C GLY A 48 6.72 -1.10 15.27
N PHE A 49 5.47 -0.82 15.61
CA PHE A 49 4.35 -1.22 14.77
C PHE A 49 3.44 -0.01 14.56
N ALA A 50 2.91 0.15 13.37
CA ALA A 50 1.96 1.23 13.11
C ALA A 50 0.90 0.76 12.13
N ILE A 51 -0.26 1.37 12.20
CA ILE A 51 -1.35 1.12 11.28
C ILE A 51 -1.59 2.42 10.51
N LEU A 52 -1.60 2.32 9.19
CA LEU A 52 -1.88 3.44 8.30
C LEU A 52 -3.26 3.25 7.72
N ARG A 53 -4.06 4.32 7.68
CA ARG A 53 -5.40 4.24 7.10
C ARG A 53 -5.71 5.46 6.27
N ARG A 54 -6.27 5.20 5.09
CA ARG A 54 -6.88 6.25 4.28
C ARG A 54 -8.10 5.62 3.61
N ASP A 55 -9.27 6.20 3.84
CA ASP A 55 -10.53 5.66 3.31
C ASP A 55 -10.64 4.19 3.72
N ASP A 56 -10.81 3.29 2.79
CA ASP A 56 -10.97 1.87 3.10
C ASP A 56 -9.66 1.11 3.08
N ILE A 57 -8.54 1.79 2.93
CA ILE A 57 -7.24 1.14 2.80
C ILE A 57 -6.52 1.16 4.14
N GLU A 58 -5.98 0.00 4.50
CA GLU A 58 -5.22 -0.15 5.72
C GLU A 58 -3.90 -0.83 5.38
N ILE A 59 -2.81 -0.31 5.92
CA ILE A 59 -1.48 -0.87 5.72
C ILE A 59 -0.83 -0.93 7.08
N PHE A 60 -0.19 -2.07 7.40
CA PHE A 60 0.58 -2.21 8.63
C PHE A 60 2.04 -1.95 8.34
N LEU A 61 2.70 -1.25 9.23
CA LEU A 61 4.14 -1.04 9.17
C LEU A 61 4.77 -1.79 10.35
N GLN A 62 5.82 -2.54 10.06
CA GLN A 62 6.55 -3.25 11.09
C GLN A 62 8.01 -2.87 10.97
N GLN A 63 8.56 -2.29 12.02
CA GLN A 63 9.93 -1.80 11.99
C GLN A 63 10.91 -2.93 12.15
N GLN A 64 11.92 -2.91 11.29
CA GLN A 64 13.05 -3.80 11.40
C GLN A 64 14.27 -2.95 11.13
N PRO A 65 15.00 -2.56 12.18
CA PRO A 65 16.14 -1.66 12.00
C PRO A 65 17.11 -2.22 10.98
N GLY A 66 17.56 -1.35 10.11
CA GLY A 66 18.49 -1.75 9.05
C GLY A 66 17.81 -2.28 7.79
N TYR A 67 16.50 -2.42 7.80
CA TYR A 67 15.82 -2.92 6.62
C TYR A 67 15.92 -1.93 5.46
N ALA A 68 16.18 -2.45 4.28
CA ALA A 68 16.11 -1.70 3.04
C ALA A 68 15.64 -2.64 1.96
N ALA A 69 14.85 -2.13 1.03
CA ALA A 69 14.36 -2.95 -0.06
C ALA A 69 15.53 -3.41 -0.92
N PRO A 70 15.45 -4.59 -1.50
CA PRO A 70 16.52 -5.08 -2.36
C PRO A 70 16.76 -4.16 -3.53
N GLU A 71 18.04 -3.98 -3.87
CA GLU A 71 18.43 -3.20 -5.02
C GLU A 71 18.67 -4.15 -6.17
N ASP A 72 17.82 -4.14 -7.14
CA ASP A 72 17.98 -4.99 -8.31
C ASP A 72 17.21 -4.32 -9.45
N PRO A 73 17.90 -3.58 -10.29
CA PRO A 73 17.20 -2.86 -11.37
C PRO A 73 16.39 -3.77 -12.28
N GLY A 74 16.88 -4.96 -12.56
CA GLY A 74 16.13 -5.88 -13.40
C GLY A 74 14.87 -6.34 -12.73
N ARG A 75 14.94 -6.62 -11.45
CA ARG A 75 13.79 -7.01 -10.69
C ARG A 75 12.78 -5.89 -10.62
N ARG A 76 13.21 -4.66 -10.39
CA ARG A 76 12.30 -3.54 -10.32
C ARG A 76 11.53 -3.35 -11.61
N LYS A 77 12.15 -3.64 -12.73
CA LYS A 77 11.45 -3.53 -13.98
C LYS A 77 10.43 -4.62 -14.16
N ARG A 78 10.75 -5.82 -13.70
CA ARG A 78 9.87 -6.97 -13.91
C ARG A 78 8.83 -7.11 -12.82
N GLU A 79 9.21 -6.78 -11.59
CA GLU A 79 8.34 -6.98 -10.49
C GLU A 79 7.34 -5.97 -10.47
N ALA A 80 6.24 -6.37 -10.22
CA ALA A 80 5.19 -5.51 -10.30
C ALA A 80 5.14 -4.62 -9.12
N TRP A 81 4.56 -5.07 -8.10
CA TRP A 81 4.09 -4.14 -7.11
C TRP A 81 4.10 -4.77 -5.75
N ASN A 82 4.15 -3.92 -4.72
CA ASN A 82 4.02 -4.40 -3.34
C ASN A 82 2.58 -4.28 -2.87
N VAL A 83 1.82 -3.33 -3.41
CA VAL A 83 0.40 -3.23 -3.12
C VAL A 83 -0.31 -2.60 -4.31
N TYR A 84 -1.50 -3.05 -4.59
CA TYR A 84 -2.30 -2.58 -5.71
C TYR A 84 -3.58 -2.00 -5.14
N ILE A 85 -3.78 -0.71 -5.30
CA ILE A 85 -4.88 0.02 -4.68
C ILE A 85 -5.79 0.57 -5.76
N VAL A 86 -7.07 0.28 -5.66
CA VAL A 86 -8.03 0.77 -6.64
C VAL A 86 -8.70 2.02 -6.07
N THR A 87 -8.82 3.03 -6.90
CA THR A 87 -9.44 4.29 -6.52
C THR A 87 -10.58 4.62 -7.48
N ASP A 88 -11.48 5.48 -7.03
CA ASP A 88 -12.58 5.92 -7.86
C ASP A 88 -12.18 7.00 -8.84
N ASP A 89 -11.06 7.67 -8.63
CA ASP A 89 -10.64 8.76 -9.49
C ASP A 89 -9.12 8.80 -9.56
N VAL A 90 -8.55 8.01 -10.45
CA VAL A 90 -7.10 7.88 -10.54
C VAL A 90 -6.46 9.16 -11.07
N LYS A 91 -7.17 9.92 -11.91
CA LYS A 91 -6.60 11.17 -12.42
C LYS A 91 -6.47 12.21 -11.32
N ALA A 92 -7.49 12.31 -10.47
CA ALA A 92 -7.44 13.24 -9.36
C ALA A 92 -6.35 12.83 -8.37
N LEU A 93 -6.22 11.55 -8.11
CA LEU A 93 -5.20 11.07 -7.19
C LEU A 93 -3.80 11.33 -7.77
N TYR A 94 -3.63 11.10 -9.05
CA TYR A 94 -2.35 11.37 -9.71
C TYR A 94 -1.99 12.86 -9.59
N ALA A 95 -2.96 13.75 -9.80
CA ALA A 95 -2.71 15.16 -9.64
C ALA A 95 -2.36 15.51 -8.21
N GLU A 96 -3.07 14.92 -7.26
CA GLU A 96 -2.81 15.14 -5.85
C GLU A 96 -1.38 14.77 -5.49
N TYR A 97 -0.94 13.59 -5.88
CA TYR A 97 0.39 13.10 -5.52
C TYR A 97 1.49 13.76 -6.34
N SER A 98 1.21 14.09 -7.59
CA SER A 98 2.22 14.75 -8.42
C SER A 98 2.57 16.15 -7.89
N ALA A 99 1.68 16.75 -7.13
CA ALA A 99 1.93 18.08 -6.58
C ALA A 99 2.81 18.04 -5.33
N LEU A 100 3.07 16.87 -4.79
CA LEU A 100 3.85 16.73 -3.55
C LEU A 100 5.32 16.57 -3.87
N SER A 101 6.14 17.48 -3.34
CA SER A 101 7.56 17.44 -3.65
C SER A 101 8.27 16.26 -3.01
N GLY A 102 7.71 15.73 -1.93
CA GLY A 102 8.33 14.60 -1.22
C GLY A 102 7.91 13.24 -1.74
N VAL A 103 7.16 13.17 -2.83
CA VAL A 103 6.63 11.92 -3.33
C VAL A 103 7.15 11.70 -4.74
N LYS A 104 7.67 10.50 -4.99
CA LYS A 104 8.26 10.17 -6.26
C LYS A 104 7.29 9.31 -7.05
N ILE A 105 6.83 9.83 -8.18
CA ILE A 105 6.03 9.06 -9.11
C ILE A 105 6.99 8.18 -9.88
N SER A 106 6.92 6.88 -9.67
CA SER A 106 7.86 5.97 -10.32
C SER A 106 7.37 5.47 -11.68
N ARG A 107 6.08 5.59 -11.93
CA ARG A 107 5.54 5.31 -13.27
C ARG A 107 4.38 6.27 -13.49
N GLN A 108 4.41 7.00 -14.59
CA GLN A 108 3.39 8.00 -14.89
C GLN A 108 2.06 7.34 -15.21
N LEU A 109 1.00 8.10 -15.06
CA LEU A 109 -0.34 7.64 -15.32
C LEU A 109 -0.47 7.17 -16.77
N CYS A 110 -0.90 5.95 -16.96
CA CYS A 110 -1.09 5.42 -18.30
C CYS A 110 -2.05 4.23 -18.30
N PRO A 111 -2.72 4.01 -19.44
CA PRO A 111 -3.62 2.87 -19.55
C PRO A 111 -2.84 1.58 -19.75
N GLN A 112 -3.42 0.49 -19.30
CA GLN A 112 -2.82 -0.83 -19.42
C GLN A 112 -3.69 -1.72 -20.30
N ASP A 113 -3.07 -2.74 -20.89
CA ASP A 113 -3.78 -3.64 -21.79
C ASP A 113 -4.92 -4.37 -21.12
N TYR A 114 -4.87 -4.50 -19.80
CA TYR A 114 -5.89 -5.26 -19.08
C TYR A 114 -7.03 -4.37 -18.56
N GLY A 115 -7.16 -3.17 -19.09
CA GLY A 115 -8.35 -2.37 -18.80
C GLY A 115 -8.28 -1.49 -17.58
N MET A 116 -7.09 -1.19 -17.11
CA MET A 116 -6.89 -0.32 -15.96
C MET A 116 -6.06 0.88 -16.36
N THR A 117 -6.30 2.02 -15.74
CA THR A 117 -5.41 3.16 -15.85
C THR A 117 -4.66 3.26 -14.52
N GLU A 118 -3.34 3.34 -14.55
CA GLU A 118 -2.52 3.20 -13.36
C GLU A 118 -1.36 4.16 -13.30
N PHE A 119 -0.88 4.41 -12.08
CA PHE A 119 0.42 5.02 -11.88
C PHE A 119 1.03 4.41 -10.62
N ASP A 120 2.35 4.56 -10.45
CA ASP A 120 3.05 3.97 -9.32
C ASP A 120 3.77 5.03 -8.52
N VAL A 121 3.84 4.79 -7.21
CA VAL A 121 4.61 5.63 -6.29
C VAL A 121 5.59 4.72 -5.54
N MET A 122 6.80 5.20 -5.33
CA MET A 122 7.79 4.46 -4.55
C MET A 122 7.88 5.09 -3.18
N ASP A 123 7.77 4.29 -2.13
CA ASP A 123 7.85 4.85 -0.78
C ASP A 123 9.30 4.98 -0.32
N LEU A 124 9.51 5.43 0.91
CA LEU A 124 10.85 5.65 1.45
C LEU A 124 11.67 4.37 1.55
N ASN A 125 11.01 3.26 1.69
CA ASN A 125 11.68 1.98 1.90
C ASN A 125 11.76 1.16 0.62
N GLY A 126 11.36 1.74 -0.50
CA GLY A 126 11.45 1.04 -1.78
C GLY A 126 10.24 0.21 -2.14
N HIS A 127 9.17 0.32 -1.39
CA HIS A 127 7.95 -0.40 -1.75
C HIS A 127 7.24 0.37 -2.86
N ARG A 128 6.72 -0.39 -3.82
CA ARG A 128 6.01 0.21 -4.94
C ARG A 128 4.50 0.07 -4.73
N LEU A 129 3.83 1.21 -4.71
CA LEU A 129 2.39 1.24 -4.57
C LEU A 129 1.79 1.60 -5.92
N VAL A 130 0.88 0.76 -6.41
CA VAL A 130 0.18 1.03 -7.66
C VAL A 130 -1.21 1.55 -7.32
N PHE A 131 -1.59 2.63 -7.98
CA PHE A 131 -2.94 3.19 -7.84
C PHE A 131 -3.63 3.06 -9.19
N ALA A 132 -4.83 2.54 -9.20
CA ALA A 132 -5.48 2.14 -10.45
C ALA A 132 -6.97 2.37 -10.44
N GLN A 133 -7.52 2.52 -11.63
CA GLN A 133 -8.96 2.65 -11.81
C GLN A 133 -9.34 1.91 -13.08
N PRO A 134 -10.44 1.14 -13.07
CA PRO A 134 -10.90 0.49 -14.28
C PRO A 134 -11.24 1.52 -15.35
N MET A 135 -10.87 1.22 -16.56
CA MET A 135 -11.12 2.11 -17.68
C MET A 135 -12.57 2.12 -18.07
N ARG A 136 -13.38 1.29 -17.63
CA ARG A 136 -14.72 1.35 -17.81
C ARG A 136 -15.35 0.50 -18.29
#